data_5bab5ecc36e6d901e93fad87bbe08007
#
_entry.id   5bab5ecc36e6d901e93fad87bbe08007
#
_cell.length_a   1.000
_cell.length_b   1.000
_cell.length_c   1.000
_cell.angle_alpha   90.00
_cell.angle_beta   90.00
_cell.angle_gamma   90.00
#
_symmetry.space_group_name_H-M   'P 1'
#
loop_
_entity.id
_entity.type
_entity.pdbx_description
1 polymer ?
#
loop_
_entity_poly.entity_id
_entity_poly.type
_entity_poly.pdbx_seq_one_letter_code
_entity_poly.pdbx_strand_id
1 'polypeptide(L)'
;MNTLTIEGIVEKVTFYNNENGYAIFTVTDIKDRDDEEMTCVGYAPSISQGESVKVTGSVVTHHFYGEQINIEICEKTEPRSERAIELYLASGVIKGIGPKIAKKIVDKFGKDTLTIMDTEPERLAELRGISREKAMSIGEMYREKTEERHALLFLGEYGISPSYAIRIYKKYKDKTIDIVRKNPYSLAEDIFGIGFKIADKIAENVGIAKDSPFRIRAGVKYILNSGANNGNVYLPIEEVIEKTTELLQIAPEIISNELTSMHIESQIWIEKAENATRVYLNFFYYAEGYVSRKLYELSSINLDSIYNYGNEIDALENVNKIRFAPQQRDAIQSAMENGVLVITGGPGTGKTTIINAIIQLCEAEGYEIELAAPTGRAAKRMEEATGHKAQTIHRLLGINFVDRKSTRLNSSHT
;
A
#
# COMPACT_ATOMS: atom_id res chain seq x y z
N MET A 1 -3.96 14.52 -32.02
CA MET A 1 -4.45 13.13 -31.85
C MET A 1 -5.95 13.20 -31.93
N ASN A 2 -6.59 12.38 -32.77
CA ASN A 2 -8.05 12.40 -32.87
C ASN A 2 -8.63 11.66 -31.66
N THR A 3 -9.24 12.40 -30.75
CA THR A 3 -10.00 11.81 -29.65
C THR A 3 -11.34 11.33 -30.21
N LEU A 4 -11.67 10.07 -29.96
CA LEU A 4 -12.91 9.44 -30.38
C LEU A 4 -13.72 9.06 -29.16
N THR A 5 -15.03 9.27 -29.20
CA THR A 5 -15.97 8.77 -28.20
C THR A 5 -16.91 7.78 -28.87
N ILE A 6 -16.99 6.56 -28.32
CA ILE A 6 -17.92 5.52 -28.75
C ILE A 6 -18.84 5.13 -27.60
N GLU A 7 -20.08 4.78 -27.90
CA GLU A 7 -21.04 4.16 -26.96
C GLU A 7 -21.52 2.85 -27.59
N GLY A 8 -21.37 1.75 -26.88
CA GLY A 8 -21.71 0.43 -27.41
C GLY A 8 -21.73 -0.66 -26.32
N ILE A 9 -21.79 -1.90 -26.74
CA ILE A 9 -21.86 -3.07 -25.86
C ILE A 9 -20.53 -3.82 -25.88
N VAL A 10 -20.05 -4.24 -24.72
CA VAL A 10 -18.84 -5.08 -24.61
C VAL A 10 -19.13 -6.47 -25.16
N GLU A 11 -18.57 -6.79 -26.31
CA GLU A 11 -18.72 -8.09 -26.95
C GLU A 11 -17.83 -9.15 -26.29
N LYS A 12 -16.56 -8.78 -26.01
CA LYS A 12 -15.56 -9.70 -25.47
C LYS A 12 -14.57 -8.97 -24.59
N VAL A 13 -14.25 -9.54 -23.43
CA VAL A 13 -13.13 -9.12 -22.60
C VAL A 13 -11.96 -10.07 -22.85
N THR A 14 -10.90 -9.55 -23.48
CA THR A 14 -9.69 -10.33 -23.79
C THR A 14 -8.76 -10.41 -22.58
N PHE A 15 -8.63 -9.30 -21.83
CA PHE A 15 -7.81 -9.22 -20.63
C PHE A 15 -8.41 -8.22 -19.64
N TYR A 16 -8.36 -8.56 -18.34
CA TYR A 16 -8.72 -7.65 -17.27
C TYR A 16 -7.84 -7.91 -16.03
N ASN A 17 -7.14 -6.87 -15.57
CA ASN A 17 -6.34 -6.93 -14.34
C ASN A 17 -7.19 -6.44 -13.16
N ASN A 18 -7.54 -7.36 -12.27
CA ASN A 18 -8.37 -7.08 -11.09
C ASN A 18 -7.69 -6.15 -10.05
N GLU A 19 -6.37 -5.98 -10.08
CA GLU A 19 -5.68 -5.14 -9.11
C GLU A 19 -5.72 -3.66 -9.47
N ASN A 20 -5.54 -3.34 -10.75
CA ASN A 20 -5.42 -1.95 -11.22
C ASN A 20 -6.47 -1.52 -12.25
N GLY A 21 -7.31 -2.43 -12.75
CA GLY A 21 -8.35 -2.13 -13.72
C GLY A 21 -7.87 -1.99 -15.16
N TYR A 22 -6.62 -2.40 -15.50
CA TYR A 22 -6.18 -2.41 -16.89
C TYR A 22 -6.93 -3.49 -17.67
N ALA A 23 -7.51 -3.10 -18.81
CA ALA A 23 -8.39 -3.94 -19.61
C ALA A 23 -8.06 -3.87 -21.10
N ILE A 24 -8.36 -4.98 -21.79
CA ILE A 24 -8.41 -5.08 -23.25
C ILE A 24 -9.75 -5.74 -23.58
N PHE A 25 -10.62 -5.03 -24.27
CA PHE A 25 -11.96 -5.52 -24.63
C PHE A 25 -12.43 -4.96 -25.96
N THR A 26 -13.36 -5.66 -26.60
CA THR A 26 -13.97 -5.27 -27.86
C THR A 26 -15.39 -4.74 -27.60
N VAL A 27 -15.71 -3.61 -28.22
CA VAL A 27 -17.03 -2.97 -28.20
C VAL A 27 -17.69 -3.13 -29.56
N THR A 28 -18.95 -3.54 -29.55
CA THR A 28 -19.81 -3.68 -30.73
C THR A 28 -21.11 -2.91 -30.53
N ASP A 29 -22.00 -2.92 -31.53
CA ASP A 29 -23.27 -2.17 -31.51
C ASP A 29 -23.03 -0.69 -31.19
N ILE A 30 -22.00 -0.13 -31.86
CA ILE A 30 -21.55 1.23 -31.62
C ILE A 30 -22.58 2.19 -32.21
N LYS A 31 -23.07 3.09 -31.39
CA LYS A 31 -24.04 4.11 -31.78
C LYS A 31 -23.50 4.93 -32.98
N ASP A 32 -24.32 5.07 -34.02
CA ASP A 32 -24.02 5.79 -35.26
C ASP A 32 -22.91 5.13 -36.13
N ARG A 33 -22.54 3.87 -35.85
CA ARG A 33 -21.59 3.06 -36.63
C ARG A 33 -22.04 1.60 -36.70
N ASP A 34 -22.95 1.32 -37.60
CA ASP A 34 -23.46 -0.03 -37.82
C ASP A 34 -22.31 -0.96 -38.27
N ASP A 35 -22.22 -2.15 -37.63
CA ASP A 35 -21.29 -3.25 -37.93
C ASP A 35 -19.77 -3.00 -37.68
N GLU A 36 -19.37 -1.95 -37.00
CA GLU A 36 -17.97 -1.77 -36.58
C GLU A 36 -17.69 -2.37 -35.21
N GLU A 37 -16.61 -3.16 -35.12
CA GLU A 37 -16.03 -3.59 -33.86
C GLU A 37 -14.83 -2.72 -33.53
N MET A 38 -14.71 -2.27 -32.27
CA MET A 38 -13.58 -1.46 -31.84
C MET A 38 -12.90 -2.05 -30.62
N THR A 39 -11.59 -2.31 -30.72
CA THR A 39 -10.79 -2.76 -29.57
C THR A 39 -10.41 -1.56 -28.70
N CYS A 40 -10.69 -1.67 -27.40
CA CYS A 40 -10.38 -0.66 -26.39
C CYS A 40 -9.28 -1.18 -25.47
N VAL A 41 -8.26 -0.37 -25.20
CA VAL A 41 -7.09 -0.73 -24.38
C VAL A 41 -6.82 0.37 -23.37
N GLY A 42 -6.75 0.05 -22.10
CA GLY A 42 -6.45 1.01 -21.03
C GLY A 42 -7.13 0.68 -19.72
N TYR A 43 -7.29 1.69 -18.87
CA TYR A 43 -7.94 1.50 -17.57
C TYR A 43 -9.45 1.65 -17.67
N ALA A 44 -10.17 0.66 -17.17
CA ALA A 44 -11.63 0.63 -17.18
C ALA A 44 -12.16 0.11 -15.83
N PRO A 45 -13.40 0.48 -15.43
CA PRO A 45 -14.07 -0.17 -14.31
C PRO A 45 -14.14 -1.68 -14.57
N SER A 46 -14.52 -2.47 -13.56
CA SER A 46 -14.72 -3.91 -13.74
C SER A 46 -15.65 -4.18 -14.94
N ILE A 47 -15.07 -4.58 -16.07
CA ILE A 47 -15.79 -4.79 -17.35
C ILE A 47 -16.15 -6.26 -17.51
N SER A 48 -17.40 -6.51 -17.97
CA SER A 48 -17.91 -7.84 -18.31
C SER A 48 -18.59 -7.81 -19.68
N GLN A 49 -18.61 -8.95 -20.35
CA GLN A 49 -19.33 -9.12 -21.62
C GLN A 49 -20.81 -8.76 -21.45
N GLY A 50 -21.40 -8.06 -22.43
CA GLY A 50 -22.78 -7.62 -22.41
C GLY A 50 -23.05 -6.30 -21.68
N GLU A 51 -22.07 -5.72 -21.02
CA GLU A 51 -22.21 -4.39 -20.39
C GLU A 51 -22.19 -3.28 -21.45
N SER A 52 -23.03 -2.26 -21.25
CA SER A 52 -23.01 -1.04 -22.05
C SER A 52 -21.95 -0.08 -21.54
N VAL A 53 -21.13 0.45 -22.44
CA VAL A 53 -20.03 1.34 -22.10
C VAL A 53 -19.98 2.55 -23.05
N LYS A 54 -19.50 3.67 -22.49
CA LYS A 54 -19.07 4.84 -23.25
C LYS A 54 -17.57 5.00 -23.06
N VAL A 55 -16.83 4.90 -24.15
CA VAL A 55 -15.38 4.96 -24.14
C VAL A 55 -14.91 6.20 -24.90
N THR A 56 -14.12 7.02 -24.27
CA THR A 56 -13.45 8.17 -24.87
C THR A 56 -11.93 7.94 -24.81
N GLY A 57 -11.26 8.17 -25.93
CA GLY A 57 -9.83 7.99 -26.00
C GLY A 57 -9.24 8.34 -27.36
N SER A 58 -7.93 8.20 -27.48
CA SER A 58 -7.18 8.44 -28.71
C SER A 58 -7.12 7.18 -29.58
N VAL A 59 -7.43 7.33 -30.88
CA VAL A 59 -7.30 6.23 -31.84
C VAL A 59 -5.82 6.03 -32.17
N VAL A 60 -5.34 4.82 -32.00
CA VAL A 60 -3.97 4.39 -32.32
C VAL A 60 -3.99 3.13 -33.18
N THR A 61 -3.12 3.06 -34.18
CA THR A 61 -2.98 1.86 -35.01
C THR A 61 -1.89 0.97 -34.46
N HIS A 62 -2.27 -0.21 -33.97
CA HIS A 62 -1.31 -1.22 -33.52
C HIS A 62 -0.86 -2.10 -34.69
N HIS A 63 0.44 -2.34 -34.79
CA HIS A 63 1.04 -3.02 -35.93
C HIS A 63 0.48 -4.43 -36.22
N PHE A 64 0.02 -5.14 -35.18
CA PHE A 64 -0.54 -6.51 -35.29
C PHE A 64 -2.07 -6.59 -35.10
N TYR A 65 -2.69 -5.62 -34.43
CA TYR A 65 -4.10 -5.69 -34.00
C TYR A 65 -5.00 -4.63 -34.62
N GLY A 66 -4.48 -3.82 -35.57
CA GLY A 66 -5.27 -2.81 -36.26
C GLY A 66 -5.56 -1.57 -35.40
N GLU A 67 -6.67 -0.90 -35.71
CA GLU A 67 -7.09 0.29 -34.98
C GLU A 67 -7.61 -0.06 -33.59
N GLN A 68 -7.18 0.71 -32.60
CA GLN A 68 -7.54 0.55 -31.20
C GLN A 68 -7.81 1.92 -30.58
N ILE A 69 -8.70 1.97 -29.60
CA ILE A 69 -8.88 3.14 -28.75
C ILE A 69 -8.02 2.98 -27.50
N ASN A 70 -7.06 3.87 -27.31
CA ASN A 70 -6.34 4.00 -26.05
C ASN A 70 -7.22 4.79 -25.09
N ILE A 71 -7.77 4.11 -24.07
CA ILE A 71 -8.80 4.61 -23.18
C ILE A 71 -8.26 5.75 -22.32
N GLU A 72 -8.89 6.91 -22.40
CA GLU A 72 -8.71 8.04 -21.50
C GLU A 72 -9.80 8.03 -20.43
N ILE A 73 -11.07 7.80 -20.84
CA ILE A 73 -12.23 7.70 -19.98
C ILE A 73 -13.06 6.50 -20.43
N CYS A 74 -13.46 5.66 -19.48
CA CYS A 74 -14.40 4.57 -19.70
C CYS A 74 -15.50 4.62 -18.63
N GLU A 75 -16.72 4.81 -19.07
CA GLU A 75 -17.92 4.89 -18.22
C GLU A 75 -18.86 3.74 -18.55
N LYS A 76 -19.42 3.10 -17.53
CA LYS A 76 -20.54 2.18 -17.73
C LYS A 76 -21.82 2.96 -17.91
N THR A 77 -22.54 2.67 -18.96
CA THR A 77 -23.86 3.25 -19.21
C THR A 77 -24.97 2.26 -18.86
N GLU A 78 -26.15 2.76 -18.57
CA GLU A 78 -27.29 1.88 -18.36
C GLU A 78 -27.79 1.33 -19.69
N PRO A 79 -28.06 0.02 -19.78
CA PRO A 79 -28.69 -0.54 -20.96
C PRO A 79 -30.10 0.02 -21.10
N ARG A 80 -30.41 0.65 -22.25
CA ARG A 80 -31.64 1.38 -22.48
C ARG A 80 -32.69 0.58 -23.24
N SER A 81 -32.32 -0.49 -23.91
CA SER A 81 -33.24 -1.39 -24.64
C SER A 81 -33.42 -2.70 -23.88
N GLU A 82 -34.57 -3.34 -24.05
CA GLU A 82 -34.84 -4.64 -23.44
C GLU A 82 -33.80 -5.69 -23.83
N ARG A 83 -33.36 -5.67 -25.10
CA ARG A 83 -32.29 -6.54 -25.58
C ARG A 83 -30.96 -6.26 -24.86
N ALA A 84 -30.60 -5.00 -24.65
CA ALA A 84 -29.38 -4.63 -23.92
C ALA A 84 -29.47 -5.04 -22.44
N ILE A 85 -30.63 -4.88 -21.81
CA ILE A 85 -30.91 -5.33 -20.44
C ILE A 85 -30.77 -6.87 -20.34
N GLU A 86 -31.34 -7.60 -21.30
CA GLU A 86 -31.23 -9.07 -21.35
C GLU A 86 -29.79 -9.53 -21.46
N LEU A 87 -29.01 -8.93 -22.38
CA LEU A 87 -27.57 -9.25 -22.56
C LEU A 87 -26.77 -8.91 -21.30
N TYR A 88 -27.02 -7.76 -20.70
CA TYR A 88 -26.38 -7.36 -19.43
C TYR A 88 -26.63 -8.38 -18.32
N LEU A 89 -27.87 -8.79 -18.11
CA LEU A 89 -28.20 -9.77 -17.09
C LEU A 89 -27.68 -11.17 -17.42
N ALA A 90 -27.66 -11.54 -18.70
CA ALA A 90 -27.18 -12.85 -19.17
C ALA A 90 -25.66 -13.00 -19.09
N SER A 91 -24.91 -11.89 -19.06
CA SER A 91 -23.44 -11.87 -19.05
C SER A 91 -22.78 -12.45 -17.80
N GLY A 92 -23.57 -12.70 -16.73
CA GLY A 92 -23.07 -13.19 -15.45
C GLY A 92 -22.54 -12.11 -14.52
N VAL A 93 -22.70 -10.83 -14.84
CA VAL A 93 -22.38 -9.67 -13.97
C VAL A 93 -23.09 -9.81 -12.61
N ILE A 94 -24.30 -10.35 -12.64
CA ILE A 94 -25.08 -10.64 -11.44
C ILE A 94 -25.14 -12.16 -11.25
N LYS A 95 -24.45 -12.65 -10.22
CA LYS A 95 -24.41 -14.09 -9.92
C LYS A 95 -25.83 -14.64 -9.71
N GLY A 96 -26.10 -15.77 -10.35
CA GLY A 96 -27.39 -16.45 -10.23
C GLY A 96 -28.42 -16.09 -11.31
N ILE A 97 -28.10 -15.14 -12.20
CA ILE A 97 -28.86 -14.86 -13.40
C ILE A 97 -28.10 -15.42 -14.61
N GLY A 98 -28.60 -16.48 -15.22
CA GLY A 98 -28.10 -16.98 -16.50
C GLY A 98 -29.03 -16.57 -17.63
N PRO A 99 -28.68 -16.84 -18.91
CA PRO A 99 -29.47 -16.40 -20.09
C PRO A 99 -30.96 -16.70 -20.04
N LYS A 100 -31.30 -17.90 -19.57
CA LYS A 100 -32.73 -18.32 -19.45
C LYS A 100 -33.51 -17.51 -18.40
N ILE A 101 -32.83 -17.11 -17.32
CA ILE A 101 -33.45 -16.32 -16.24
C ILE A 101 -33.51 -14.86 -16.67
N ALA A 102 -32.45 -14.34 -17.27
CA ALA A 102 -32.40 -12.99 -17.82
C ALA A 102 -33.56 -12.72 -18.78
N LYS A 103 -33.74 -13.62 -19.75
CA LYS A 103 -34.86 -13.54 -20.69
C LYS A 103 -36.19 -13.50 -19.97
N LYS A 104 -36.48 -14.40 -19.02
CA LYS A 104 -37.72 -14.42 -18.26
C LYS A 104 -38.00 -13.14 -17.48
N ILE A 105 -36.96 -12.55 -16.92
CA ILE A 105 -37.02 -11.29 -16.16
C ILE A 105 -37.41 -10.16 -17.11
N VAL A 106 -36.72 -10.04 -18.25
CA VAL A 106 -36.95 -8.96 -19.21
C VAL A 106 -38.28 -9.16 -19.94
N ASP A 107 -38.66 -10.38 -20.33
CA ASP A 107 -39.99 -10.68 -20.93
C ASP A 107 -41.14 -10.26 -20.00
N LYS A 108 -40.97 -10.29 -18.67
CA LYS A 108 -42.00 -9.90 -17.71
C LYS A 108 -42.00 -8.42 -17.37
N PHE A 109 -40.83 -7.85 -17.14
CA PHE A 109 -40.67 -6.51 -16.58
C PHE A 109 -40.24 -5.46 -17.63
N GLY A 110 -39.79 -5.90 -18.83
CA GLY A 110 -39.39 -5.02 -19.90
C GLY A 110 -38.29 -4.04 -19.49
N LYS A 111 -38.48 -2.78 -19.84
CA LYS A 111 -37.58 -1.67 -19.51
C LYS A 111 -37.50 -1.36 -18.03
N ASP A 112 -38.48 -1.72 -17.23
CA ASP A 112 -38.54 -1.47 -15.79
C ASP A 112 -37.70 -2.49 -14.98
N THR A 113 -37.14 -3.49 -15.65
CA THR A 113 -36.36 -4.57 -15.02
C THR A 113 -35.30 -4.05 -14.05
N LEU A 114 -34.48 -3.08 -14.47
CA LEU A 114 -33.39 -2.56 -13.63
C LEU A 114 -33.91 -1.75 -12.44
N THR A 115 -34.97 -0.98 -12.64
CA THR A 115 -35.65 -0.24 -11.57
C THR A 115 -36.22 -1.19 -10.52
N ILE A 116 -36.88 -2.27 -10.97
CA ILE A 116 -37.43 -3.28 -10.07
C ILE A 116 -36.33 -4.00 -9.30
N MET A 117 -35.20 -4.31 -9.94
CA MET A 117 -34.08 -4.93 -9.27
C MET A 117 -33.47 -4.04 -8.18
N ASP A 118 -33.51 -2.73 -8.37
CA ASP A 118 -33.00 -1.76 -7.41
C ASP A 118 -33.97 -1.50 -6.25
N THR A 119 -35.23 -1.20 -6.57
CA THR A 119 -36.21 -0.68 -5.61
C THR A 119 -37.13 -1.74 -5.03
N GLU A 120 -37.49 -2.76 -5.79
CA GLU A 120 -38.51 -3.78 -5.46
C GLU A 120 -38.02 -5.20 -5.82
N PRO A 121 -36.81 -5.64 -5.39
CA PRO A 121 -36.21 -6.90 -5.85
C PRO A 121 -37.06 -8.13 -5.52
N GLU A 122 -37.90 -8.07 -4.48
CA GLU A 122 -38.83 -9.15 -4.12
C GLU A 122 -39.80 -9.52 -5.23
N ARG A 123 -40.10 -8.59 -6.16
CA ARG A 123 -40.97 -8.86 -7.32
C ARG A 123 -40.39 -9.86 -8.30
N LEU A 124 -39.05 -10.04 -8.28
CA LEU A 124 -38.39 -11.09 -9.07
C LEU A 124 -38.86 -12.49 -8.64
N ALA A 125 -39.33 -12.66 -7.39
CA ALA A 125 -39.88 -13.93 -6.91
C ALA A 125 -41.25 -14.30 -7.54
N GLU A 126 -41.91 -13.37 -8.26
CA GLU A 126 -43.08 -13.68 -9.05
C GLU A 126 -42.78 -14.61 -10.24
N LEU A 127 -41.47 -14.75 -10.58
CA LEU A 127 -41.01 -15.63 -11.65
C LEU A 127 -40.75 -17.04 -11.13
N ARG A 128 -41.34 -18.04 -11.81
CA ARG A 128 -41.09 -19.44 -11.45
C ARG A 128 -39.57 -19.80 -11.53
N GLY A 129 -38.98 -20.16 -10.38
CA GLY A 129 -37.59 -20.55 -10.26
C GLY A 129 -36.70 -19.51 -9.60
N ILE A 130 -37.29 -18.41 -9.11
CA ILE A 130 -36.58 -17.41 -8.27
C ILE A 130 -37.29 -17.41 -6.90
N SER A 131 -36.56 -17.83 -5.85
CA SER A 131 -37.05 -17.71 -4.47
C SER A 131 -36.95 -16.26 -4.00
N ARG A 132 -37.68 -15.90 -2.93
CA ARG A 132 -37.60 -14.55 -2.33
C ARG A 132 -36.18 -14.21 -1.86
N GLU A 133 -35.48 -15.17 -1.25
CA GLU A 133 -34.07 -15.00 -0.85
C GLU A 133 -33.16 -14.71 -2.05
N LYS A 134 -33.33 -15.47 -3.13
CA LYS A 134 -32.60 -15.27 -4.38
C LYS A 134 -32.92 -13.91 -5.00
N ALA A 135 -34.16 -13.49 -4.99
CA ALA A 135 -34.58 -12.19 -5.47
C ALA A 135 -33.91 -11.04 -4.71
N MET A 136 -33.86 -11.10 -3.37
CA MET A 136 -33.19 -10.13 -2.53
C MET A 136 -31.69 -10.09 -2.78
N SER A 137 -31.04 -11.24 -2.86
CA SER A 137 -29.59 -11.33 -3.17
C SER A 137 -29.24 -10.76 -4.55
N ILE A 138 -30.11 -10.94 -5.55
CA ILE A 138 -29.95 -10.33 -6.87
C ILE A 138 -30.03 -8.80 -6.78
N GLY A 139 -30.99 -8.26 -6.03
CA GLY A 139 -31.13 -6.82 -5.80
C GLY A 139 -29.92 -6.20 -5.10
N GLU A 140 -29.40 -6.88 -4.06
CA GLU A 140 -28.19 -6.45 -3.37
C GLU A 140 -26.97 -6.37 -4.29
N MET A 141 -26.73 -7.41 -5.09
CA MET A 141 -25.63 -7.43 -6.06
C MET A 141 -25.80 -6.35 -7.14
N TYR A 142 -27.02 -6.06 -7.57
CA TYR A 142 -27.29 -5.00 -8.54
C TYR A 142 -26.97 -3.62 -7.94
N ARG A 143 -27.43 -3.35 -6.70
CA ARG A 143 -27.14 -2.10 -5.98
C ARG A 143 -25.64 -1.90 -5.76
N GLU A 144 -24.91 -2.94 -5.35
CA GLU A 144 -23.44 -2.85 -5.20
C GLU A 144 -22.76 -2.40 -6.52
N LYS A 145 -23.24 -2.89 -7.66
CA LYS A 145 -22.72 -2.49 -8.98
C LYS A 145 -23.07 -1.06 -9.36
N THR A 146 -24.25 -0.60 -8.99
CA THR A 146 -24.69 0.79 -9.22
C THR A 146 -23.88 1.76 -8.34
N GLU A 147 -23.66 1.44 -7.08
CA GLU A 147 -22.83 2.22 -6.16
C GLU A 147 -21.38 2.31 -6.64
N GLU A 148 -20.80 1.19 -7.11
CA GLU A 148 -19.47 1.19 -7.71
C GLU A 148 -19.40 2.20 -8.86
N ARG A 149 -20.36 2.17 -9.77
CA ARG A 149 -20.42 3.09 -10.91
C ARG A 149 -20.51 4.55 -10.47
N HIS A 150 -21.40 4.88 -9.53
CA HIS A 150 -21.57 6.24 -9.01
C HIS A 150 -20.29 6.74 -8.34
N ALA A 151 -19.63 5.89 -7.54
CA ALA A 151 -18.37 6.26 -6.90
C ALA A 151 -17.24 6.51 -7.91
N LEU A 152 -17.14 5.68 -8.95
CA LEU A 152 -16.10 5.85 -9.98
C LEU A 152 -16.33 7.12 -10.82
N LEU A 153 -17.58 7.44 -11.18
CA LEU A 153 -17.93 8.69 -11.86
C LEU A 153 -17.58 9.90 -11.00
N PHE A 154 -18.01 9.89 -9.73
CA PHE A 154 -17.65 10.94 -8.77
C PHE A 154 -16.13 11.15 -8.70
N LEU A 155 -15.36 10.08 -8.54
CA LEU A 155 -13.90 10.17 -8.47
C LEU A 155 -13.29 10.75 -9.77
N GLY A 156 -13.86 10.38 -10.93
CA GLY A 156 -13.47 10.90 -12.23
C GLY A 156 -13.71 12.41 -12.38
N GLU A 157 -14.85 12.92 -11.90
CA GLU A 157 -15.18 14.36 -11.92
C GLU A 157 -14.15 15.19 -11.14
N TYR A 158 -13.57 14.62 -10.07
CA TYR A 158 -12.51 15.28 -9.29
C TYR A 158 -11.11 15.00 -9.80
N GLY A 159 -10.97 14.47 -11.02
CA GLY A 159 -9.68 14.27 -11.70
C GLY A 159 -8.85 13.11 -11.17
N ILE A 160 -9.48 12.16 -10.49
CA ILE A 160 -8.83 10.94 -10.03
C ILE A 160 -8.77 9.94 -11.18
N SER A 161 -7.55 9.47 -11.51
CA SER A 161 -7.39 8.53 -12.61
C SER A 161 -8.16 7.22 -12.37
N PRO A 162 -8.66 6.55 -13.41
CA PRO A 162 -9.44 5.31 -13.30
C PRO A 162 -8.74 4.23 -12.44
N SER A 163 -7.44 4.09 -12.58
CA SER A 163 -6.63 3.14 -11.82
C SER A 163 -6.63 3.43 -10.31
N TYR A 164 -6.60 4.70 -9.91
CA TYR A 164 -6.74 5.09 -8.50
C TYR A 164 -8.19 4.95 -8.03
N ALA A 165 -9.16 5.38 -8.85
CA ALA A 165 -10.58 5.30 -8.52
C ALA A 165 -11.01 3.87 -8.18
N ILE A 166 -10.60 2.89 -8.99
CA ILE A 166 -10.86 1.48 -8.74
C ILE A 166 -10.27 1.00 -7.40
N ARG A 167 -9.03 1.39 -7.09
CA ARG A 167 -8.38 1.02 -5.81
C ARG A 167 -9.06 1.68 -4.61
N ILE A 168 -9.45 2.94 -4.74
CA ILE A 168 -10.19 3.69 -3.71
C ILE A 168 -11.53 3.01 -3.44
N TYR A 169 -12.31 2.71 -4.49
CA TYR A 169 -13.59 2.04 -4.33
C TYR A 169 -13.45 0.64 -3.71
N LYS A 170 -12.46 -0.15 -4.13
CA LYS A 170 -12.19 -1.46 -3.52
C LYS A 170 -11.93 -1.38 -2.02
N LYS A 171 -11.26 -0.32 -1.57
CA LYS A 171 -10.94 -0.11 -0.15
C LYS A 171 -12.14 0.35 0.67
N TYR A 172 -12.89 1.33 0.16
CA TYR A 172 -13.91 2.04 0.93
C TYR A 172 -15.36 1.69 0.59
N LYS A 173 -15.58 1.05 -0.57
CA LYS A 173 -16.89 0.61 -1.04
C LYS A 173 -17.92 1.75 -1.05
N ASP A 174 -19.08 1.56 -0.43
CA ASP A 174 -20.16 2.52 -0.23
C ASP A 174 -19.73 3.84 0.42
N LYS A 175 -18.70 3.80 1.27
CA LYS A 175 -18.15 4.97 1.98
C LYS A 175 -17.20 5.83 1.16
N THR A 176 -16.92 5.46 -0.09
CA THR A 176 -15.93 6.13 -0.95
C THR A 176 -16.19 7.63 -1.07
N ILE A 177 -17.40 8.03 -1.42
CA ILE A 177 -17.77 9.43 -1.64
C ILE A 177 -17.64 10.24 -0.36
N ASP A 178 -18.16 9.72 0.75
CA ASP A 178 -18.14 10.39 2.04
C ASP A 178 -16.72 10.62 2.56
N ILE A 179 -15.86 9.60 2.43
CA ILE A 179 -14.46 9.68 2.84
C ILE A 179 -13.71 10.72 2.02
N VAL A 180 -13.86 10.69 0.68
CA VAL A 180 -13.16 11.63 -0.20
C VAL A 180 -13.65 13.06 0.00
N ARG A 181 -14.95 13.28 0.25
CA ARG A 181 -15.50 14.61 0.56
C ARG A 181 -15.07 15.12 1.92
N LYS A 182 -15.01 14.27 2.93
CA LYS A 182 -14.71 14.65 4.32
C LYS A 182 -13.20 14.83 4.55
N ASN A 183 -12.41 13.86 4.13
CA ASN A 183 -10.97 13.84 4.34
C ASN A 183 -10.23 13.07 3.24
N PRO A 184 -9.94 13.71 2.10
CA PRO A 184 -9.20 13.04 1.00
C PRO A 184 -7.77 12.66 1.37
N TYR A 185 -7.19 13.21 2.45
CA TYR A 185 -5.83 12.87 2.90
C TYR A 185 -5.72 11.46 3.47
N SER A 186 -6.84 10.84 3.90
CA SER A 186 -6.85 9.42 4.27
C SER A 186 -6.44 8.50 3.11
N LEU A 187 -6.63 8.94 1.86
CA LEU A 187 -6.17 8.21 0.68
C LEU A 187 -4.65 8.01 0.67
N ALA A 188 -3.88 8.98 1.20
CA ALA A 188 -2.43 8.89 1.27
C ALA A 188 -1.94 7.87 2.30
N GLU A 189 -2.74 7.59 3.32
CA GLU A 189 -2.45 6.59 4.35
C GLU A 189 -2.88 5.18 3.90
N ASP A 190 -4.03 5.07 3.22
CA ASP A 190 -4.72 3.81 2.97
C ASP A 190 -4.47 3.21 1.58
N ILE A 191 -4.12 4.03 0.57
CA ILE A 191 -4.01 3.57 -0.81
C ILE A 191 -2.56 3.63 -1.29
N PHE A 192 -1.99 2.48 -1.57
CA PHE A 192 -0.63 2.41 -2.12
C PHE A 192 -0.50 3.21 -3.42
N GLY A 193 0.50 4.09 -3.48
CA GLY A 193 0.80 4.93 -4.63
C GLY A 193 0.07 6.29 -4.63
N ILE A 194 -0.86 6.54 -3.69
CA ILE A 194 -1.37 7.89 -3.44
C ILE A 194 -0.54 8.49 -2.32
N GLY A 195 0.32 9.45 -2.67
CA GLY A 195 1.07 10.23 -1.69
C GLY A 195 0.39 11.56 -1.39
N PHE A 196 0.96 12.33 -0.44
CA PHE A 196 0.45 13.64 -0.02
C PHE A 196 0.10 14.56 -1.21
N LYS A 197 1.01 14.70 -2.19
CA LYS A 197 0.80 15.61 -3.34
C LYS A 197 -0.43 15.24 -4.19
N ILE A 198 -0.71 13.96 -4.35
CA ILE A 198 -1.90 13.50 -5.10
C ILE A 198 -3.14 13.74 -4.26
N ALA A 199 -3.11 13.42 -2.96
CA ALA A 199 -4.22 13.66 -2.05
C ALA A 199 -4.53 15.17 -1.91
N ASP A 200 -3.52 16.03 -1.88
CA ASP A 200 -3.67 17.49 -1.81
C ASP A 200 -4.35 18.07 -3.06
N LYS A 201 -3.99 17.55 -4.25
CA LYS A 201 -4.67 17.93 -5.50
C LYS A 201 -6.14 17.47 -5.52
N ILE A 202 -6.42 16.27 -5.03
CA ILE A 202 -7.80 15.78 -4.90
C ILE A 202 -8.57 16.66 -3.90
N ALA A 203 -7.96 17.02 -2.76
CA ALA A 203 -8.55 17.88 -1.75
C ALA A 203 -8.89 19.25 -2.30
N GLU A 204 -8.02 19.86 -3.10
CA GLU A 204 -8.26 21.11 -3.79
C GLU A 204 -9.47 21.00 -4.73
N ASN A 205 -9.55 19.96 -5.54
CA ASN A 205 -10.65 19.73 -6.47
C ASN A 205 -11.99 19.52 -5.73
N VAL A 206 -11.98 18.83 -4.59
CA VAL A 206 -13.17 18.59 -3.75
C VAL A 206 -13.58 19.85 -2.97
N GLY A 207 -12.71 20.87 -2.91
CA GLY A 207 -13.00 22.14 -2.24
C GLY A 207 -12.62 22.18 -0.76
N ILE A 208 -11.66 21.36 -0.33
CA ILE A 208 -11.10 21.42 1.03
C ILE A 208 -10.36 22.76 1.22
N ALA A 209 -10.64 23.46 2.32
CA ALA A 209 -9.99 24.73 2.63
C ALA A 209 -8.48 24.59 2.79
N LYS A 210 -7.72 25.61 2.34
CA LYS A 210 -6.25 25.60 2.37
C LYS A 210 -5.66 25.49 3.78
N ASP A 211 -6.37 26.01 4.77
CA ASP A 211 -6.04 25.98 6.20
C ASP A 211 -6.74 24.83 6.97
N SER A 212 -7.35 23.88 6.24
CA SER A 212 -8.00 22.74 6.86
C SER A 212 -7.04 21.96 7.77
N PRO A 213 -7.46 21.62 9.00
CA PRO A 213 -6.67 20.76 9.89
C PRO A 213 -6.22 19.45 9.25
N PHE A 214 -7.07 18.83 8.43
CA PHE A 214 -6.70 17.59 7.69
C PHE A 214 -5.53 17.81 6.75
N ARG A 215 -5.49 18.97 6.05
CA ARG A 215 -4.41 19.34 5.16
C ARG A 215 -3.10 19.55 5.91
N ILE A 216 -3.15 20.29 7.01
CA ILE A 216 -1.98 20.61 7.83
C ILE A 216 -1.39 19.32 8.42
N ARG A 217 -2.22 18.47 9.03
CA ARG A 217 -1.83 17.19 9.61
C ARG A 217 -1.15 16.27 8.58
N ALA A 218 -1.73 16.17 7.40
CA ALA A 218 -1.16 15.39 6.32
C ALA A 218 0.18 15.96 5.82
N GLY A 219 0.29 17.30 5.72
CA GLY A 219 1.53 17.99 5.38
C GLY A 219 2.64 17.76 6.41
N VAL A 220 2.35 17.91 7.69
CA VAL A 220 3.29 17.62 8.80
C VAL A 220 3.77 16.17 8.73
N LYS A 221 2.85 15.20 8.61
CA LYS A 221 3.21 13.77 8.47
C LYS A 221 4.07 13.52 7.24
N TYR A 222 3.80 14.21 6.13
CA TYR A 222 4.60 14.11 4.91
C TYR A 222 6.03 14.62 5.12
N ILE A 223 6.23 15.76 5.79
CA ILE A 223 7.55 16.32 6.13
C ILE A 223 8.33 15.36 7.04
N LEU A 224 7.68 14.85 8.11
CA LEU A 224 8.31 13.90 9.02
C LEU A 224 8.69 12.58 8.32
N ASN A 225 7.83 12.05 7.42
CA ASN A 225 8.15 10.87 6.62
C ASN A 225 9.30 11.14 5.64
N SER A 226 9.38 12.34 5.07
CA SER A 226 10.51 12.74 4.22
C SER A 226 11.82 12.78 5.01
N GLY A 227 11.79 13.30 6.24
CA GLY A 227 12.91 13.25 7.18
C GLY A 227 13.34 11.81 7.48
N ALA A 228 12.38 10.93 7.72
CA ALA A 228 12.64 9.51 7.99
C ALA A 228 13.28 8.78 6.79
N ASN A 229 12.86 9.09 5.57
CA ASN A 229 13.49 8.55 4.36
C ASN A 229 14.96 9.01 4.20
N ASN A 230 15.34 10.15 4.80
CA ASN A 230 16.69 10.65 4.86
C ASN A 230 17.48 10.14 6.09
N GLY A 231 16.93 9.21 6.86
CA GLY A 231 17.57 8.58 8.01
C GLY A 231 17.34 9.29 9.35
N ASN A 232 16.43 10.28 9.42
CA ASN A 232 16.12 10.99 10.64
C ASN A 232 14.92 10.37 11.35
N VAL A 233 15.03 10.04 12.62
CA VAL A 233 13.91 9.55 13.43
C VAL A 233 13.02 10.69 13.95
N TYR A 234 13.55 11.90 14.01
CA TYR A 234 12.83 13.15 14.35
C TYR A 234 13.33 14.31 13.50
N LEU A 235 12.60 15.40 13.53
CA LEU A 235 13.06 16.70 13.05
C LEU A 235 12.90 17.76 14.16
N PRO A 236 13.76 18.82 14.20
CA PRO A 236 13.55 19.98 15.03
C PRO A 236 12.21 20.65 14.71
N ILE A 237 11.50 21.17 15.71
CA ILE A 237 10.18 21.74 15.53
C ILE A 237 10.20 22.94 14.57
N GLU A 238 11.27 23.74 14.61
CA GLU A 238 11.47 24.89 13.73
C GLU A 238 11.55 24.44 12.27
N GLU A 239 12.27 23.34 11.99
CA GLU A 239 12.40 22.76 10.66
C GLU A 239 11.07 22.18 10.15
N VAL A 240 10.27 21.56 11.05
CA VAL A 240 8.94 21.05 10.70
C VAL A 240 8.01 22.21 10.33
N ILE A 241 8.01 23.29 11.11
CA ILE A 241 7.18 24.47 10.84
C ILE A 241 7.60 25.13 9.53
N GLU A 242 8.90 25.39 9.33
CA GLU A 242 9.45 26.00 8.13
C GLU A 242 9.07 25.21 6.87
N LYS A 243 9.42 23.93 6.83
CA LYS A 243 9.15 23.07 5.67
C LYS A 243 7.65 22.87 5.41
N THR A 244 6.83 22.82 6.47
CA THR A 244 5.38 22.72 6.31
C THR A 244 4.79 24.05 5.80
N THR A 245 5.29 25.18 6.26
CA THR A 245 4.93 26.53 5.75
C THR A 245 5.24 26.63 4.26
N GLU A 246 6.43 26.22 3.83
CA GLU A 246 6.82 26.20 2.41
C GLU A 246 5.94 25.28 1.58
N LEU A 247 5.65 24.07 2.10
CA LEU A 247 4.83 23.07 1.40
C LEU A 247 3.39 23.53 1.20
N LEU A 248 2.78 24.06 2.25
CA LEU A 248 1.34 24.35 2.30
C LEU A 248 1.00 25.80 1.96
N GLN A 249 1.97 26.70 2.00
CA GLN A 249 1.81 28.16 1.79
C GLN A 249 0.80 28.76 2.78
N ILE A 250 0.93 28.41 4.07
CA ILE A 250 0.10 28.91 5.19
C ILE A 250 0.98 29.51 6.29
N ALA A 251 0.38 30.32 7.18
CA ALA A 251 1.11 30.99 8.24
C ALA A 251 1.70 30.01 9.28
N PRO A 252 2.93 30.23 9.77
CA PRO A 252 3.61 29.36 10.74
C PRO A 252 2.82 29.14 12.04
N GLU A 253 2.08 30.17 12.49
CA GLU A 253 1.29 30.13 13.72
C GLU A 253 0.18 29.08 13.65
N ILE A 254 -0.45 28.93 12.48
CA ILE A 254 -1.51 27.94 12.25
C ILE A 254 -0.90 26.51 12.36
N ILE A 255 0.28 26.30 11.78
CA ILE A 255 1.00 25.03 11.86
C ILE A 255 1.39 24.72 13.31
N SER A 256 1.93 25.70 14.04
CA SER A 256 2.34 25.54 15.44
C SER A 256 1.17 25.12 16.34
N ASN A 257 0.00 25.73 16.14
CA ASN A 257 -1.22 25.38 16.88
C ASN A 257 -1.65 23.95 16.55
N GLU A 258 -1.60 23.56 15.27
CA GLU A 258 -1.99 22.21 14.85
C GLU A 258 -1.02 21.14 15.32
N LEU A 259 0.30 21.42 15.37
CA LEU A 259 1.29 20.52 15.97
C LEU A 259 0.95 20.21 17.43
N THR A 260 0.51 21.22 18.19
CA THR A 260 0.07 21.02 19.58
C THR A 260 -1.17 20.11 19.65
N SER A 261 -2.15 20.34 18.79
CA SER A 261 -3.35 19.49 18.68
C SER A 261 -3.00 18.04 18.31
N MET A 262 -2.11 17.86 17.31
CA MET A 262 -1.64 16.54 16.88
C MET A 262 -0.90 15.78 18.00
N HIS A 263 -0.15 16.50 18.83
CA HIS A 263 0.53 15.89 19.98
C HIS A 263 -0.48 15.44 21.05
N ILE A 264 -1.45 16.30 21.40
CA ILE A 264 -2.52 15.95 22.36
C ILE A 264 -3.34 14.75 21.88
N GLU A 265 -3.65 14.69 20.59
CA GLU A 265 -4.37 13.58 19.96
C GLU A 265 -3.50 12.34 19.69
N SER A 266 -2.24 12.35 20.13
CA SER A 266 -1.29 11.24 19.93
C SER A 266 -1.07 10.87 18.46
N GLN A 267 -1.09 11.85 17.54
CA GLN A 267 -0.76 11.62 16.13
C GLN A 267 0.75 11.76 15.85
N ILE A 268 1.42 12.60 16.64
CA ILE A 268 2.87 12.81 16.65
C ILE A 268 3.34 12.91 18.12
N TRP A 269 4.65 12.78 18.32
CA TRP A 269 5.25 13.03 19.63
C TRP A 269 6.14 14.27 19.59
N ILE A 270 5.96 15.16 20.56
CA ILE A 270 6.81 16.33 20.75
C ILE A 270 7.58 16.16 22.05
N GLU A 271 8.90 16.10 21.94
CA GLU A 271 9.81 15.99 23.07
C GLU A 271 10.55 17.31 23.27
N LYS A 272 10.49 17.84 24.50
CA LYS A 272 11.30 19.00 24.89
C LYS A 272 12.59 18.53 25.50
N ALA A 273 13.71 18.70 24.80
CA ALA A 273 15.05 18.45 25.31
C ALA A 273 15.70 19.79 25.71
N GLU A 274 16.82 19.75 26.45
CA GLU A 274 17.49 20.95 26.98
C GLU A 274 17.79 22.02 25.91
N ASN A 275 18.17 21.62 24.71
CA ASN A 275 18.64 22.54 23.66
C ASN A 275 17.77 22.52 22.39
N ALA A 276 16.72 21.70 22.30
CA ALA A 276 15.89 21.61 21.11
C ALA A 276 14.53 20.93 21.42
N THR A 277 13.50 21.34 20.70
CA THR A 277 12.22 20.63 20.68
C THR A 277 12.19 19.72 19.47
N ARG A 278 11.98 18.43 19.68
CA ARG A 278 12.01 17.37 18.67
C ARG A 278 10.60 16.89 18.36
N VAL A 279 10.32 16.71 17.09
CA VAL A 279 9.01 16.20 16.60
C VAL A 279 9.22 14.86 15.93
N TYR A 280 8.50 13.85 16.41
CA TYR A 280 8.57 12.47 15.92
C TYR A 280 7.24 12.04 15.34
N LEU A 281 7.27 11.13 14.36
CA LEU A 281 6.15 10.21 14.20
C LEU A 281 6.14 9.24 15.38
N ASN A 282 4.98 8.98 15.97
CA ASN A 282 4.86 8.18 17.20
C ASN A 282 5.59 6.84 17.12
N PHE A 283 5.51 6.17 15.96
CA PHE A 283 6.21 4.91 15.74
C PHE A 283 7.71 5.02 16.01
N PHE A 284 8.37 6.07 15.51
CA PHE A 284 9.81 6.24 15.70
C PHE A 284 10.16 6.58 17.16
N TYR A 285 9.34 7.41 17.82
CA TYR A 285 9.57 7.73 19.24
C TYR A 285 9.54 6.47 20.11
N TYR A 286 8.48 5.66 19.96
CA TYR A 286 8.36 4.44 20.76
C TYR A 286 9.40 3.38 20.38
N ALA A 287 9.73 3.25 19.10
CA ALA A 287 10.77 2.33 18.64
C ALA A 287 12.14 2.71 19.19
N GLU A 288 12.51 4.00 19.13
CA GLU A 288 13.80 4.49 19.68
C GLU A 288 13.87 4.27 21.20
N GLY A 289 12.82 4.62 21.94
CA GLY A 289 12.75 4.38 23.39
C GLY A 289 12.80 2.90 23.75
N TYR A 290 12.14 2.04 22.99
CA TYR A 290 12.20 0.59 23.18
C TYR A 290 13.62 0.05 22.92
N VAL A 291 14.23 0.41 21.81
CA VAL A 291 15.59 -0.02 21.45
C VAL A 291 16.60 0.46 22.48
N SER A 292 16.52 1.74 22.88
CA SER A 292 17.39 2.32 23.92
C SER A 292 17.30 1.54 25.22
N ARG A 293 16.09 1.27 25.70
CA ARG A 293 15.86 0.49 26.93
C ARG A 293 16.43 -0.92 26.79
N LYS A 294 16.17 -1.60 25.67
CA LYS A 294 16.68 -2.97 25.45
C LYS A 294 18.19 -3.04 25.36
N LEU A 295 18.81 -2.09 24.71
CA LEU A 295 20.27 -2.00 24.68
C LEU A 295 20.84 -1.72 26.06
N TYR A 296 20.20 -0.86 26.87
CA TYR A 296 20.60 -0.62 28.25
C TYR A 296 20.45 -1.88 29.11
N GLU A 297 19.31 -2.58 29.02
CA GLU A 297 19.09 -3.85 29.72
C GLU A 297 20.19 -4.87 29.37
N LEU A 298 20.47 -5.06 28.07
CA LEU A 298 21.52 -5.96 27.61
C LEU A 298 22.93 -5.53 28.06
N SER A 299 23.26 -4.23 27.97
CA SER A 299 24.57 -3.72 28.41
C SER A 299 24.79 -3.83 29.93
N SER A 300 23.70 -3.94 30.69
CA SER A 300 23.76 -4.12 32.15
C SER A 300 23.92 -5.59 32.58
N ILE A 301 23.88 -6.53 31.63
CA ILE A 301 24.16 -7.94 31.90
C ILE A 301 25.68 -8.10 32.03
N ASN A 302 26.16 -8.26 33.23
CA ASN A 302 27.53 -8.69 33.47
C ASN A 302 27.60 -10.21 33.23
N LEU A 303 28.00 -10.60 32.03
CA LEU A 303 28.46 -11.96 31.76
C LEU A 303 29.77 -12.12 32.53
N ASP A 304 29.91 -13.12 33.38
CA ASP A 304 31.01 -13.37 34.32
C ASP A 304 32.29 -12.62 34.00
N SER A 305 32.37 -11.36 34.46
CA SER A 305 33.52 -10.45 34.21
C SER A 305 34.82 -10.86 34.87
N ILE A 306 34.86 -12.04 35.50
CA ILE A 306 35.98 -12.59 36.25
C ILE A 306 36.79 -13.56 35.39
N TYR A 307 36.23 -14.11 34.31
CA TYR A 307 36.93 -15.09 33.49
C TYR A 307 37.78 -14.40 32.41
N ASN A 308 39.09 -14.68 32.45
CA ASN A 308 40.01 -14.18 31.47
C ASN A 308 40.21 -15.20 30.35
N TYR A 309 39.66 -14.90 29.18
CA TYR A 309 39.76 -15.76 27.98
C TYR A 309 41.14 -15.71 27.31
N GLY A 310 42.20 -15.19 27.97
CA GLY A 310 43.55 -15.07 27.42
C GLY A 310 44.13 -16.40 26.94
N ASN A 311 43.95 -17.48 27.72
CA ASN A 311 44.46 -18.82 27.37
C ASN A 311 43.70 -19.40 26.15
N GLU A 312 42.39 -19.22 26.07
CA GLU A 312 41.53 -19.66 24.95
C GLU A 312 41.88 -18.88 23.68
N ILE A 313 42.13 -17.56 23.78
CA ILE A 313 42.58 -16.74 22.67
C ILE A 313 43.99 -17.18 22.20
N ASP A 314 44.91 -17.48 23.12
CA ASP A 314 46.24 -18.05 22.78
C ASP A 314 46.10 -19.41 22.09
N ALA A 315 45.21 -20.26 22.54
CA ALA A 315 44.89 -21.53 21.88
C ALA A 315 44.39 -21.33 20.46
N LEU A 316 43.44 -20.38 20.26
CA LEU A 316 42.94 -20.02 18.93
C LEU A 316 44.03 -19.47 18.00
N GLU A 317 44.95 -18.62 18.51
CA GLU A 317 46.10 -18.14 17.73
C GLU A 317 46.99 -19.31 17.24
N ASN A 318 47.22 -20.29 18.12
CA ASN A 318 48.03 -21.46 17.78
C ASN A 318 47.34 -22.38 16.76
N VAL A 319 46.04 -22.67 16.94
CA VAL A 319 45.27 -23.52 16.04
C VAL A 319 45.14 -22.88 14.65
N ASN A 320 44.81 -21.60 14.61
CA ASN A 320 44.59 -20.86 13.36
C ASN A 320 45.86 -20.33 12.74
N LYS A 321 47.03 -20.49 13.41
CA LYS A 321 48.38 -20.00 12.98
C LYS A 321 48.37 -18.49 12.67
N ILE A 322 47.67 -17.73 13.49
CA ILE A 322 47.57 -16.25 13.40
C ILE A 322 48.01 -15.62 14.70
N ARG A 323 48.25 -14.32 14.67
CA ARG A 323 48.48 -13.50 15.87
C ARG A 323 47.52 -12.33 15.82
N PHE A 324 46.73 -12.17 16.88
CA PHE A 324 45.84 -11.00 17.02
C PHE A 324 46.63 -9.79 17.48
N ALA A 325 46.35 -8.62 16.92
CA ALA A 325 46.81 -7.34 17.46
C ALA A 325 46.16 -7.10 18.85
N PRO A 326 46.82 -6.31 19.74
CA PRO A 326 46.26 -6.06 21.07
C PRO A 326 44.79 -5.63 21.06
N GLN A 327 44.40 -4.68 20.20
CA GLN A 327 43.00 -4.24 20.09
C GLN A 327 42.04 -5.33 19.57
N GLN A 328 42.54 -6.27 18.78
CA GLN A 328 41.74 -7.41 18.33
C GLN A 328 41.49 -8.39 19.48
N ARG A 329 42.51 -8.64 20.32
CA ARG A 329 42.37 -9.46 21.53
C ARG A 329 41.37 -8.83 22.50
N ASP A 330 41.49 -7.49 22.73
CA ASP A 330 40.61 -6.74 23.59
C ASP A 330 39.13 -6.84 23.08
N ALA A 331 38.95 -6.75 21.78
CA ALA A 331 37.60 -6.90 21.18
C ALA A 331 37.01 -8.31 21.36
N ILE A 332 37.84 -9.37 21.24
CA ILE A 332 37.40 -10.75 21.46
C ILE A 332 37.05 -10.97 22.94
N GLN A 333 37.91 -10.51 23.86
CA GLN A 333 37.68 -10.58 25.32
C GLN A 333 36.39 -9.83 25.68
N SER A 334 36.24 -8.58 25.19
CA SER A 334 35.07 -7.75 25.44
C SER A 334 33.76 -8.37 24.91
N ALA A 335 33.80 -9.15 23.83
CA ALA A 335 32.59 -9.83 23.28
C ALA A 335 32.10 -10.92 24.24
N MET A 336 32.97 -11.54 25.01
CA MET A 336 32.62 -12.58 25.98
C MET A 336 32.17 -11.99 27.32
N GLU A 337 32.55 -10.75 27.64
CA GLU A 337 32.27 -10.07 28.91
C GLU A 337 31.02 -9.21 28.89
N ASN A 338 30.59 -8.74 27.70
CA ASN A 338 29.54 -7.74 27.59
C ASN A 338 28.32 -8.27 26.83
N GLY A 339 27.13 -7.94 27.29
CA GLY A 339 25.89 -8.29 26.61
C GLY A 339 25.64 -7.52 25.30
N VAL A 340 26.37 -6.41 25.05
CA VAL A 340 26.37 -5.65 23.81
C VAL A 340 27.79 -5.16 23.50
N LEU A 341 28.25 -5.38 22.27
CA LEU A 341 29.54 -4.88 21.80
C LEU A 341 29.40 -4.35 20.36
N VAL A 342 30.01 -3.19 20.10
CA VAL A 342 30.15 -2.61 18.76
C VAL A 342 31.58 -2.65 18.33
N ILE A 343 31.90 -3.38 17.25
CA ILE A 343 33.23 -3.49 16.68
C ILE A 343 33.28 -2.67 15.39
N THR A 344 34.10 -1.62 15.37
CA THR A 344 34.27 -0.75 14.19
C THR A 344 35.72 -0.83 13.68
N GLY A 345 35.94 -0.43 12.44
CA GLY A 345 37.26 -0.39 11.83
C GLY A 345 37.19 -0.25 10.31
N GLY A 346 38.30 0.21 9.72
CA GLY A 346 38.45 0.34 8.26
C GLY A 346 38.45 -1.00 7.51
N PRO A 347 38.48 -0.99 6.18
CA PRO A 347 38.71 -2.19 5.37
C PRO A 347 40.07 -2.85 5.74
N GLY A 348 40.09 -4.19 5.82
CA GLY A 348 41.33 -4.92 6.07
C GLY A 348 41.84 -4.92 7.53
N THR A 349 41.13 -4.36 8.50
CA THR A 349 41.53 -4.35 9.92
C THR A 349 41.29 -5.70 10.65
N GLY A 350 40.84 -6.74 9.93
CA GLY A 350 40.66 -8.06 10.52
C GLY A 350 39.34 -8.26 11.25
N LYS A 351 38.29 -7.43 10.98
CA LYS A 351 36.98 -7.62 11.61
C LYS A 351 36.40 -9.03 11.44
N THR A 352 36.53 -9.63 10.26
CA THR A 352 36.06 -11.01 10.00
C THR A 352 36.87 -12.01 10.83
N THR A 353 38.17 -11.79 11.02
CA THR A 353 39.05 -12.62 11.85
C THR A 353 38.60 -12.57 13.32
N ILE A 354 38.26 -11.37 13.82
CA ILE A 354 37.70 -11.19 15.19
C ILE A 354 36.35 -11.93 15.32
N ILE A 355 35.46 -11.77 14.35
CA ILE A 355 34.14 -12.43 14.36
C ILE A 355 34.29 -13.96 14.40
N ASN A 356 35.19 -14.53 13.61
CA ASN A 356 35.47 -15.97 13.61
C ASN A 356 36.03 -16.45 14.96
N ALA A 357 36.89 -15.69 15.60
CA ALA A 357 37.38 -16.01 16.94
C ALA A 357 36.28 -15.98 18.00
N ILE A 358 35.40 -14.96 17.94
CA ILE A 358 34.24 -14.85 18.84
C ILE A 358 33.31 -16.03 18.64
N ILE A 359 33.00 -16.40 17.39
CA ILE A 359 32.16 -17.56 17.08
C ILE A 359 32.73 -18.84 17.70
N GLN A 360 34.04 -19.11 17.52
CA GLN A 360 34.69 -20.30 18.04
C GLN A 360 34.64 -20.35 19.58
N LEU A 361 34.85 -19.21 20.25
CA LEU A 361 34.68 -19.13 21.70
C LEU A 361 33.26 -19.37 22.17
N CYS A 362 32.28 -18.73 21.51
CA CYS A 362 30.87 -18.93 21.84
C CYS A 362 30.42 -20.38 21.66
N GLU A 363 30.88 -21.05 20.60
CA GLU A 363 30.61 -22.49 20.37
C GLU A 363 31.22 -23.36 21.45
N ALA A 364 32.48 -23.07 21.87
CA ALA A 364 33.14 -23.79 22.96
C ALA A 364 32.40 -23.67 24.30
N GLU A 365 31.74 -22.52 24.54
CA GLU A 365 30.90 -22.29 25.72
C GLU A 365 29.45 -22.82 25.53
N GLY A 366 29.12 -23.36 24.35
CA GLY A 366 27.80 -23.95 24.08
C GLY A 366 26.69 -22.92 23.75
N TYR A 367 27.06 -21.73 23.34
CA TYR A 367 26.09 -20.72 22.89
C TYR A 367 25.50 -21.06 21.53
N GLU A 368 24.23 -20.80 21.33
CA GLU A 368 23.58 -20.77 20.01
C GLU A 368 23.90 -19.44 19.31
N ILE A 369 24.35 -19.53 18.04
CA ILE A 369 24.85 -18.39 17.29
C ILE A 369 23.98 -18.15 16.06
N GLU A 370 23.51 -16.92 15.88
CA GLU A 370 22.81 -16.49 14.68
C GLU A 370 23.57 -15.35 13.99
N LEU A 371 23.83 -15.49 12.69
CA LEU A 371 24.49 -14.49 11.88
C LEU A 371 23.50 -13.78 10.95
N ALA A 372 23.46 -12.47 11.01
CA ALA A 372 22.55 -11.67 10.18
C ALA A 372 23.23 -10.45 9.55
N ALA A 373 22.79 -10.08 8.34
CA ALA A 373 23.27 -8.91 7.63
C ALA A 373 22.12 -8.10 7.01
N PRO A 374 22.30 -6.81 6.72
CA PRO A 374 21.25 -5.98 6.12
C PRO A 374 20.83 -6.42 4.71
N THR A 375 21.74 -7.00 3.93
CA THR A 375 21.49 -7.42 2.54
C THR A 375 21.89 -8.87 2.30
N GLY A 376 21.25 -9.51 1.30
CA GLY A 376 21.59 -10.89 0.93
C GLY A 376 23.04 -11.07 0.49
N ARG A 377 23.63 -10.07 -0.18
CA ARG A 377 25.04 -10.07 -0.55
C ARG A 377 25.96 -10.05 0.67
N ALA A 378 25.64 -9.23 1.66
CA ALA A 378 26.42 -9.16 2.90
C ALA A 378 26.27 -10.45 3.71
N ALA A 379 25.08 -11.03 3.79
CA ALA A 379 24.86 -12.33 4.44
C ALA A 379 25.67 -13.43 3.77
N LYS A 380 25.66 -13.53 2.44
CA LYS A 380 26.45 -14.51 1.71
C LYS A 380 27.97 -14.37 1.95
N ARG A 381 28.49 -13.13 1.92
CA ARG A 381 29.90 -12.87 2.24
C ARG A 381 30.26 -13.24 3.68
N MET A 382 29.34 -13.00 4.62
CA MET A 382 29.52 -13.38 6.02
C MET A 382 29.57 -14.91 6.15
N GLU A 383 28.67 -15.64 5.48
CA GLU A 383 28.67 -17.12 5.44
C GLU A 383 29.95 -17.68 4.81
N GLU A 384 30.40 -17.15 3.66
CA GLU A 384 31.65 -17.55 3.01
C GLU A 384 32.88 -17.29 3.89
N ALA A 385 32.87 -16.21 4.67
CA ALA A 385 33.99 -15.79 5.49
C ALA A 385 34.06 -16.49 6.87
N THR A 386 32.91 -16.94 7.41
CA THR A 386 32.82 -17.55 8.74
C THR A 386 32.60 -19.07 8.67
N GLY A 387 32.13 -19.59 7.55
CA GLY A 387 31.69 -20.98 7.43
C GLY A 387 30.36 -21.28 8.12
N HIS A 388 29.73 -20.29 8.76
CA HIS A 388 28.45 -20.41 9.46
C HIS A 388 27.32 -19.83 8.63
N LYS A 389 26.14 -20.45 8.71
CA LYS A 389 24.95 -19.99 7.99
C LYS A 389 24.61 -18.57 8.41
N ALA A 390 24.48 -17.68 7.41
CA ALA A 390 24.09 -16.31 7.63
C ALA A 390 22.86 -15.94 6.78
N GLN A 391 22.02 -15.08 7.31
CA GLN A 391 20.80 -14.66 6.64
C GLN A 391 20.56 -13.16 6.73
N THR A 392 19.57 -12.64 5.99
CA THR A 392 19.24 -11.23 6.15
C THR A 392 18.48 -11.01 7.46
N ILE A 393 18.63 -9.82 8.06
CA ILE A 393 17.89 -9.42 9.27
C ILE A 393 16.39 -9.64 9.09
N HIS A 394 15.84 -9.30 7.92
CA HIS A 394 14.42 -9.55 7.60
C HIS A 394 14.03 -11.02 7.69
N ARG A 395 14.89 -11.90 7.18
CA ARG A 395 14.64 -13.34 7.20
C ARG A 395 14.78 -13.92 8.60
N LEU A 396 15.76 -13.48 9.36
CA LEU A 396 15.94 -13.86 10.76
C LEU A 396 14.71 -13.52 11.61
N LEU A 397 14.14 -12.34 11.37
CA LEU A 397 12.94 -11.85 12.09
C LEU A 397 11.62 -12.42 11.51
N GLY A 398 11.67 -13.32 10.52
CA GLY A 398 10.46 -13.88 9.91
C GLY A 398 9.60 -12.88 9.12
N ILE A 399 10.15 -11.71 8.76
CA ILE A 399 9.43 -10.67 8.03
C ILE A 399 9.28 -11.09 6.57
N ASN A 400 8.08 -11.52 6.17
CA ASN A 400 7.74 -11.81 4.78
C ASN A 400 7.31 -10.54 4.06
N PHE A 401 7.71 -10.39 2.78
CA PHE A 401 7.32 -9.25 1.94
C PHE A 401 5.80 -9.13 1.74
N VAL A 402 5.04 -10.21 1.96
CA VAL A 402 3.58 -10.24 1.92
C VAL A 402 2.98 -9.48 3.10
N ASP A 403 3.63 -9.47 4.27
CA ASP A 403 3.16 -8.80 5.49
C ASP A 403 3.39 -7.28 5.50
N ARG A 404 4.13 -6.71 4.54
CA ARG A 404 4.22 -5.24 4.40
C ARG A 404 2.86 -4.56 4.19
N LYS A 405 1.82 -5.32 3.82
CA LYS A 405 0.42 -4.83 3.77
C LYS A 405 -0.27 -4.87 5.15
N SER A 406 0.16 -5.72 6.09
CA SER A 406 -0.51 -5.92 7.38
C SER A 406 0.20 -5.24 8.57
N THR A 407 1.49 -5.02 8.54
CA THR A 407 2.25 -4.42 9.65
C THR A 407 1.93 -2.94 9.90
N ARG A 408 1.24 -2.25 8.98
CA ARG A 408 0.70 -0.90 9.24
C ARG A 408 -0.63 -0.90 10.01
N LEU A 409 -1.27 -2.05 10.21
CA LEU A 409 -2.60 -2.19 10.83
C LEU A 409 -2.59 -2.73 12.27
N ASN A 410 -1.47 -3.25 12.77
CA ASN A 410 -1.42 -3.88 14.10
C ASN A 410 -0.75 -3.05 15.20
N SER A 411 -0.51 -1.76 15.02
CA SER A 411 -0.02 -0.89 16.10
C SER A 411 -1.13 -0.28 16.97
N SER A 412 -2.39 -0.73 16.85
CA SER A 412 -3.51 -0.19 17.62
C SER A 412 -4.13 -1.14 18.67
N HIS A 413 -3.50 -2.26 19.00
CA HIS A 413 -3.96 -3.09 20.11
C HIS A 413 -2.79 -3.81 20.78
N THR A 414 -2.26 -3.21 21.80
CA THR A 414 -1.94 -3.75 23.13
C THR A 414 -1.27 -2.70 23.98
#